data_127a4e13facfd5797ef072da659deeb6
#
_entry.id   127a4e13facfd5797ef072da659deeb6
#
_cell.length_a   1.000
_cell.length_b   1.000
_cell.length_c   1.000
_cell.angle_alpha   90.00
_cell.angle_beta   90.00
_cell.angle_gamma   90.00
#
_symmetry.space_group_name_H-M   'P 1'
#
loop_
_entity.id
_entity.type
_entity.pdbx_description
1 polymer ?
#
loop_
_entity_poly.entity_id
_entity_poly.type
_entity_poly.pdbx_seq_one_letter_code
_entity_poly.pdbx_strand_id
1 'polypeptide(L)'
;MACKDAENDYKLVDDEEVLKKAISELKQKRERNTFLAVDCEGVSLSRKGALTIITVATEERAYIFDVLKLGQAVFSAGLAEILEDKSQEKLMFDCRQDSDALWHQFHVKLTGVLDLQLFEVIYRRESTSRRPRGRNNIRRSQRTDEVERINGFRRCLELYVEDPNYIIVKGKGGAILKRDSEVWKKRPLAEVLLQYCVVDTKAMFKLYDKMKNVNGGDLKRLRVASERYVDLYRGRAKRYYDRYETHAYLPLDIIPDEGTLDFAPANTACSLCHRMFPREEFSGGQLRTGEQKCRVCKEIQSWRR
;
A
#
# COMPACT_ATOMS: atom_id res chain seq x y z
N MET A 1 -6.99 -4.85 -39.72
CA MET A 1 -5.70 -4.30 -39.28
C MET A 1 -5.59 -4.63 -37.82
N ALA A 2 -4.82 -5.64 -37.44
CA ALA A 2 -4.59 -6.03 -36.06
C ALA A 2 -3.68 -4.97 -35.41
N CYS A 3 -4.09 -4.54 -34.22
CA CYS A 3 -3.39 -3.57 -33.39
C CYS A 3 -2.02 -4.11 -33.01
N LYS A 4 -0.96 -3.67 -33.67
CA LYS A 4 0.44 -4.03 -33.36
C LYS A 4 1.05 -3.27 -32.19
N ASP A 5 0.30 -2.37 -31.55
CA ASP A 5 0.82 -1.47 -30.51
C ASP A 5 0.58 -2.00 -29.08
N ALA A 6 -0.09 -3.14 -28.90
CA ALA A 6 -0.33 -3.76 -27.59
C ALA A 6 0.84 -4.61 -27.06
N GLU A 7 1.87 -4.85 -27.88
CA GLU A 7 2.98 -5.76 -27.54
C GLU A 7 4.05 -5.17 -26.62
N ASN A 8 3.94 -3.91 -26.18
CA ASN A 8 5.05 -3.23 -25.50
C ASN A 8 4.77 -2.68 -24.09
N ASP A 9 3.60 -2.89 -23.52
CA ASP A 9 3.24 -2.25 -22.23
C ASP A 9 3.81 -3.00 -21.02
N TYR A 10 4.14 -4.28 -21.18
CA TYR A 10 4.78 -5.07 -20.12
C TYR A 10 5.79 -6.09 -20.68
N LYS A 11 6.63 -6.62 -19.76
CA LYS A 11 7.58 -7.69 -20.02
C LYS A 11 7.42 -8.75 -18.93
N LEU A 12 7.03 -9.96 -19.34
CA LEU A 12 7.04 -11.10 -18.42
C LEU A 12 8.50 -11.56 -18.22
N VAL A 13 8.92 -11.66 -16.97
CA VAL A 13 10.29 -12.03 -16.57
C VAL A 13 10.20 -13.38 -15.87
N ASP A 14 10.35 -14.45 -16.64
CA ASP A 14 10.18 -15.83 -16.19
C ASP A 14 11.35 -16.77 -16.55
N ASP A 15 12.44 -16.20 -17.05
CA ASP A 15 13.73 -16.85 -17.25
C ASP A 15 14.90 -15.95 -16.87
N GLU A 16 16.10 -16.53 -16.70
CA GLU A 16 17.28 -15.82 -16.20
C GLU A 16 17.85 -14.79 -17.18
N GLU A 17 17.73 -15.00 -18.49
CA GLU A 17 18.25 -14.08 -19.49
C GLU A 17 17.38 -12.80 -19.52
N VAL A 18 16.07 -12.98 -19.55
CA VAL A 18 15.11 -11.89 -19.47
C VAL A 18 15.23 -11.16 -18.13
N LEU A 19 15.49 -11.88 -17.02
CA LEU A 19 15.69 -11.31 -15.70
C LEU A 19 16.89 -10.34 -15.70
N LYS A 20 18.05 -10.76 -16.20
CA LYS A 20 19.26 -9.90 -16.26
C LYS A 20 19.00 -8.63 -17.07
N LYS A 21 18.31 -8.74 -18.21
CA LYS A 21 17.94 -7.59 -19.05
C LYS A 21 16.98 -6.65 -18.33
N ALA A 22 15.94 -7.18 -17.68
CA ALA A 22 14.97 -6.39 -16.95
C ALA A 22 15.60 -5.60 -15.79
N ILE A 23 16.46 -6.24 -15.00
CA ILE A 23 17.18 -5.58 -13.91
C ILE A 23 18.11 -4.47 -14.44
N SER A 24 18.83 -4.71 -15.54
CA SER A 24 19.67 -3.69 -16.18
C SER A 24 18.86 -2.48 -16.64
N GLU A 25 17.72 -2.72 -17.31
CA GLU A 25 16.81 -1.66 -17.76
C GLU A 25 16.27 -0.83 -16.58
N LEU A 26 15.87 -1.47 -15.47
CA LEU A 26 15.39 -0.78 -14.27
C LEU A 26 16.51 0.04 -13.60
N LYS A 27 17.73 -0.50 -13.51
CA LYS A 27 18.87 0.22 -12.94
C LYS A 27 19.25 1.47 -13.76
N GLN A 28 19.19 1.42 -15.09
CA GLN A 28 19.42 2.60 -15.95
C GLN A 28 18.34 3.70 -15.78
N LYS A 29 17.10 3.31 -15.50
CA LYS A 29 16.01 4.27 -15.24
C LYS A 29 16.14 4.96 -13.87
N ARG A 30 16.76 4.32 -12.88
CA ARG A 30 17.08 4.89 -11.57
C ARG A 30 17.88 6.20 -11.67
N GLU A 31 18.83 6.30 -12.58
CA GLU A 31 19.66 7.48 -12.79
C GLU A 31 18.86 8.74 -13.16
N ARG A 32 17.60 8.58 -13.61
CA ARG A 32 16.70 9.67 -14.01
C ARG A 32 15.85 10.22 -12.89
N ASN A 33 16.02 9.76 -11.65
CA ASN A 33 15.24 10.17 -10.46
C ASN A 33 13.72 10.06 -10.65
N THR A 34 13.24 9.00 -11.32
CA THR A 34 11.84 8.74 -11.58
C THR A 34 11.29 7.76 -10.54
N PHE A 35 9.99 7.86 -10.23
CA PHE A 35 9.32 6.88 -9.40
C PHE A 35 9.28 5.50 -10.08
N LEU A 36 9.29 4.45 -9.26
CA LEU A 36 8.85 3.13 -9.66
C LEU A 36 7.47 2.87 -9.04
N ALA A 37 6.59 2.12 -9.72
CA ALA A 37 5.41 1.57 -9.07
C ALA A 37 5.66 0.09 -8.80
N VAL A 38 5.33 -0.38 -7.59
CA VAL A 38 5.59 -1.76 -7.16
C VAL A 38 4.32 -2.35 -6.56
N ASP A 39 4.01 -3.58 -6.96
CA ASP A 39 2.90 -4.36 -6.44
C ASP A 39 3.28 -5.84 -6.37
N CYS A 40 2.76 -6.56 -5.38
CA CYS A 40 3.04 -7.97 -5.18
C CYS A 40 1.75 -8.79 -5.20
N GLU A 41 1.79 -9.94 -5.87
CA GLU A 41 0.68 -10.86 -5.93
C GLU A 41 1.06 -12.24 -5.42
N GLY A 42 0.08 -12.93 -4.85
CA GLY A 42 0.34 -14.25 -4.30
C GLY A 42 -0.87 -14.89 -3.64
N VAL A 43 -0.66 -16.05 -3.07
CA VAL A 43 -1.70 -16.79 -2.33
C VAL A 43 -1.59 -16.47 -0.85
N SER A 44 -2.63 -15.85 -0.30
CA SER A 44 -2.63 -15.37 1.10
C SER A 44 -1.38 -14.54 1.40
N LEU A 45 -1.05 -13.61 0.51
CA LEU A 45 0.18 -12.82 0.52
C LEU A 45 0.51 -12.29 1.91
N SER A 46 1.55 -12.82 2.51
CA SER A 46 2.07 -12.48 3.84
C SER A 46 3.29 -13.34 4.14
N ARG A 47 3.88 -13.22 5.34
CA ARG A 47 4.96 -14.11 5.81
C ARG A 47 4.62 -15.61 5.81
N LYS A 48 3.33 -15.96 5.81
CA LYS A 48 2.85 -17.36 5.86
C LYS A 48 2.28 -17.86 4.53
N GLY A 49 1.94 -16.93 3.64
CA GLY A 49 1.44 -17.25 2.30
C GLY A 49 2.57 -17.45 1.30
N ALA A 50 2.26 -17.30 0.02
CA ALA A 50 3.25 -17.41 -1.04
C ALA A 50 3.28 -16.12 -1.86
N LEU A 51 4.42 -15.47 -1.96
CA LEU A 51 4.69 -14.44 -2.95
C LEU A 51 4.99 -15.12 -4.27
N THR A 52 4.22 -14.85 -5.32
CA THR A 52 4.35 -15.55 -6.61
C THR A 52 4.72 -14.62 -7.76
N ILE A 53 4.32 -13.36 -7.69
CA ILE A 53 4.59 -12.33 -8.70
C ILE A 53 5.01 -11.05 -7.98
N ILE A 54 6.00 -10.35 -8.54
CA ILE A 54 6.29 -8.95 -8.25
C ILE A 54 6.22 -8.19 -9.56
N THR A 55 5.45 -7.11 -9.58
CA THR A 55 5.42 -6.19 -10.71
C THR A 55 6.14 -4.91 -10.33
N VAL A 56 7.12 -4.51 -11.13
CA VAL A 56 7.81 -3.24 -11.02
C VAL A 56 7.61 -2.48 -12.32
N ALA A 57 7.04 -1.29 -12.24
CA ALA A 57 6.78 -0.48 -13.43
C ALA A 57 7.46 0.87 -13.36
N THR A 58 7.90 1.33 -14.52
CA THR A 58 8.14 2.74 -14.85
C THR A 58 6.88 3.31 -15.51
N GLU A 59 6.82 4.61 -15.75
CA GLU A 59 5.72 5.19 -16.54
C GLU A 59 5.61 4.56 -17.94
N GLU A 60 6.74 4.10 -18.50
CA GLU A 60 6.81 3.55 -19.87
C GLU A 60 6.41 2.08 -19.91
N ARG A 61 6.93 1.24 -19.00
CA ARG A 61 6.80 -0.23 -19.07
C ARG A 61 6.68 -0.87 -17.71
N ALA A 62 5.89 -1.95 -17.63
CA ALA A 62 5.82 -2.84 -16.47
C ALA A 62 6.70 -4.10 -16.68
N TYR A 63 7.35 -4.55 -15.63
CA TYR A 63 8.13 -5.78 -15.56
C TYR A 63 7.45 -6.71 -14.56
N ILE A 64 6.95 -7.85 -15.01
CA ILE A 64 6.24 -8.82 -14.21
C ILE A 64 7.19 -9.98 -13.93
N PHE A 65 7.78 -10.01 -12.73
CA PHE A 65 8.72 -11.03 -12.30
C PHE A 65 7.97 -12.25 -11.75
N ASP A 66 8.17 -13.41 -12.37
CA ASP A 66 7.62 -14.68 -11.90
C ASP A 66 8.47 -15.23 -10.75
N VAL A 67 8.16 -14.79 -9.54
CA VAL A 67 8.87 -15.21 -8.32
C VAL A 67 8.62 -16.69 -8.03
N LEU A 68 7.46 -17.24 -8.40
CA LEU A 68 7.17 -18.65 -8.22
C LEU A 68 8.13 -19.55 -9.05
N LYS A 69 8.50 -19.10 -10.26
CA LYS A 69 9.37 -19.84 -11.17
C LYS A 69 10.85 -19.60 -10.88
N LEU A 70 11.23 -18.34 -10.61
CA LEU A 70 12.63 -17.93 -10.47
C LEU A 70 13.13 -17.89 -9.02
N GLY A 71 12.23 -17.85 -8.04
CA GLY A 71 12.57 -17.88 -6.62
C GLY A 71 13.51 -16.76 -6.19
N GLN A 72 14.50 -17.12 -5.39
CA GLN A 72 15.50 -16.18 -4.86
C GLN A 72 16.34 -15.51 -5.95
N ALA A 73 16.47 -16.11 -7.14
CA ALA A 73 17.25 -15.54 -8.24
C ALA A 73 16.76 -14.13 -8.65
N VAL A 74 15.45 -13.87 -8.57
CA VAL A 74 14.88 -12.54 -8.84
C VAL A 74 15.56 -11.46 -7.99
N PHE A 75 15.70 -11.73 -6.71
CA PHE A 75 16.26 -10.78 -5.74
C PHE A 75 17.78 -10.69 -5.85
N SER A 76 18.45 -11.84 -5.99
CA SER A 76 19.92 -11.92 -6.12
C SER A 76 20.45 -11.29 -7.41
N ALA A 77 19.64 -11.25 -8.48
CA ALA A 77 20.00 -10.57 -9.73
C ALA A 77 20.03 -9.04 -9.62
N GLY A 78 19.52 -8.48 -8.51
CA GLY A 78 19.58 -7.05 -8.22
C GLY A 78 18.21 -6.40 -7.94
N LEU A 79 17.09 -7.14 -7.97
CA LEU A 79 15.80 -6.56 -7.59
C LEU A 79 15.79 -6.17 -6.11
N ALA A 80 16.46 -6.94 -5.23
CA ALA A 80 16.60 -6.58 -3.82
C ALA A 80 17.22 -5.18 -3.64
N GLU A 81 18.31 -4.88 -4.34
CA GLU A 81 18.99 -3.58 -4.29
C GLU A 81 18.04 -2.42 -4.67
N ILE A 82 17.18 -2.64 -5.68
CA ILE A 82 16.19 -1.64 -6.13
C ILE A 82 15.12 -1.41 -5.07
N LEU A 83 14.61 -2.50 -4.46
CA LEU A 83 13.56 -2.45 -3.46
C LEU A 83 14.05 -1.87 -2.11
N GLU A 84 15.30 -2.10 -1.77
CA GLU A 84 15.95 -1.66 -0.54
C GLU A 84 16.55 -0.25 -0.63
N ASP A 85 16.67 0.31 -1.84
CA ASP A 85 17.21 1.65 -2.01
C ASP A 85 16.22 2.72 -1.53
N LYS A 86 16.58 3.38 -0.44
CA LYS A 86 15.78 4.47 0.13
C LYS A 86 15.72 5.70 -0.78
N SER A 87 16.71 5.92 -1.64
CA SER A 87 16.75 7.07 -2.55
C SER A 87 15.84 6.89 -3.76
N GLN A 88 15.54 5.65 -4.14
CA GLN A 88 14.58 5.31 -5.19
C GLN A 88 13.17 5.25 -4.62
N GLU A 89 12.36 6.28 -4.79
CA GLU A 89 10.98 6.27 -4.30
C GLU A 89 10.10 5.29 -5.11
N LYS A 90 9.27 4.52 -4.39
CA LYS A 90 8.35 3.53 -4.95
C LYS A 90 6.91 3.88 -4.59
N LEU A 91 6.07 4.03 -5.60
CA LEU A 91 4.63 4.13 -5.42
C LEU A 91 4.09 2.74 -5.13
N MET A 92 3.35 2.57 -4.04
CA MET A 92 2.65 1.35 -3.68
C MET A 92 1.25 1.68 -3.16
N PHE A 93 0.38 0.71 -3.08
CA PHE A 93 -0.95 0.87 -2.52
C PHE A 93 -1.20 -0.19 -1.45
N ASP A 94 -1.24 0.20 -0.17
CA ASP A 94 -1.35 -0.72 0.99
C ASP A 94 -0.20 -1.74 1.07
N CYS A 95 1.02 -1.25 1.15
CA CYS A 95 2.26 -2.03 1.10
C CYS A 95 2.51 -2.98 2.28
N ARG A 96 1.59 -3.08 3.24
CA ARG A 96 1.79 -3.83 4.51
C ARG A 96 2.05 -5.31 4.30
N GLN A 97 1.26 -5.95 3.41
CA GLN A 97 1.38 -7.38 3.11
C GLN A 97 2.62 -7.68 2.27
N ASP A 98 2.87 -6.81 1.28
CA ASP A 98 4.04 -6.89 0.39
C ASP A 98 5.33 -6.84 1.20
N SER A 99 5.45 -5.85 2.08
CA SER A 99 6.60 -5.69 2.94
C SER A 99 6.78 -6.89 3.90
N ASP A 100 5.67 -7.42 4.43
CA ASP A 100 5.69 -8.61 5.28
C ASP A 100 6.20 -9.85 4.53
N ALA A 101 5.69 -10.08 3.33
CA ALA A 101 6.08 -11.20 2.48
C ALA A 101 7.54 -11.08 2.00
N LEU A 102 7.93 -9.93 1.47
CA LEU A 102 9.29 -9.67 1.00
C LEU A 102 10.33 -9.92 2.08
N TRP A 103 10.10 -9.42 3.28
CA TRP A 103 11.04 -9.60 4.39
C TRP A 103 11.11 -11.04 4.88
N HIS A 104 9.97 -11.63 5.18
CA HIS A 104 9.95 -12.94 5.84
C HIS A 104 10.17 -14.13 4.91
N GLN A 105 9.92 -14.00 3.61
CA GLN A 105 10.15 -15.07 2.64
C GLN A 105 11.50 -14.92 1.93
N PHE A 106 11.97 -13.70 1.68
CA PHE A 106 13.14 -13.43 0.82
C PHE A 106 14.21 -12.56 1.46
N HIS A 107 14.01 -12.11 2.70
CA HIS A 107 14.90 -11.20 3.44
C HIS A 107 15.14 -9.85 2.75
N VAL A 108 14.18 -9.38 1.96
CA VAL A 108 14.23 -8.08 1.27
C VAL A 108 13.57 -7.02 2.15
N LYS A 109 14.34 -6.03 2.56
CA LYS A 109 13.90 -4.92 3.41
C LYS A 109 13.37 -3.78 2.54
N LEU A 110 12.10 -3.83 2.18
CA LEU A 110 11.45 -2.77 1.42
C LEU A 110 11.60 -1.40 2.11
N THR A 111 12.02 -0.39 1.37
CA THR A 111 12.19 1.00 1.83
C THR A 111 11.81 2.00 0.74
N GLY A 112 11.82 3.30 1.04
CA GLY A 112 11.57 4.36 0.06
C GLY A 112 10.17 4.33 -0.54
N VAL A 113 9.17 3.85 0.22
CA VAL A 113 7.77 3.75 -0.24
C VAL A 113 7.04 5.07 -0.04
N LEU A 114 6.24 5.45 -1.05
CA LEU A 114 5.14 6.40 -0.95
C LEU A 114 3.84 5.60 -1.09
N ASP A 115 3.16 5.33 0.02
CA ASP A 115 1.92 4.56 0.03
C ASP A 115 0.73 5.42 -0.39
N LEU A 116 0.12 5.10 -1.52
CA LEU A 116 -0.94 5.89 -2.12
C LEU A 116 -2.28 5.76 -1.37
N GLN A 117 -2.48 4.71 -0.56
CA GLN A 117 -3.64 4.61 0.31
C GLN A 117 -3.56 5.66 1.43
N LEU A 118 -2.38 5.86 2.02
CA LEU A 118 -2.13 6.91 3.00
C LEU A 118 -2.15 8.30 2.35
N PHE A 119 -1.63 8.41 1.13
CA PHE A 119 -1.67 9.66 0.38
C PHE A 119 -3.11 10.12 0.10
N GLU A 120 -4.00 9.18 -0.23
CA GLU A 120 -5.43 9.48 -0.41
C GLU A 120 -6.05 10.08 0.85
N VAL A 121 -5.73 9.54 2.03
CA VAL A 121 -6.24 10.08 3.29
C VAL A 121 -5.75 11.51 3.50
N ILE A 122 -4.47 11.80 3.29
CA ILE A 122 -3.90 13.15 3.42
C ILE A 122 -4.56 14.10 2.41
N TYR A 123 -4.64 13.70 1.15
CA TYR A 123 -5.25 14.49 0.08
C TYR A 123 -6.72 14.83 0.36
N ARG A 124 -7.49 13.86 0.83
CA ARG A 124 -8.90 14.03 1.17
C ARG A 124 -9.09 14.98 2.35
N ARG A 125 -8.23 14.92 3.38
CA ARG A 125 -8.22 15.88 4.51
C ARG A 125 -8.01 17.30 4.02
N GLU A 126 -7.00 17.55 3.19
CA GLU A 126 -6.72 18.87 2.62
C GLU A 126 -7.87 19.39 1.77
N SER A 127 -8.41 18.58 0.88
CA SER A 127 -9.52 18.95 -0.01
C SER A 127 -10.76 19.36 0.77
N THR A 128 -10.98 18.76 1.95
CA THR A 128 -12.10 19.08 2.83
C THR A 128 -11.84 20.38 3.61
N SER A 129 -10.59 20.65 3.97
CA SER A 129 -10.19 21.88 4.70
C SER A 129 -10.24 23.14 3.81
N ARG A 130 -10.01 22.99 2.51
CA ARG A 130 -10.03 24.11 1.53
C ARG A 130 -11.43 24.54 1.10
N ARG A 131 -12.49 23.80 1.43
CA ARG A 131 -13.87 24.23 1.10
C ARG A 131 -14.26 25.44 1.93
N PRO A 132 -14.83 26.54 1.33
CA PRO A 132 -15.26 27.70 2.08
C PRO A 132 -16.26 27.29 3.16
N ARG A 133 -16.01 27.72 4.38
CA ARG A 133 -16.87 27.45 5.53
C ARG A 133 -18.20 28.19 5.35
N GLY A 134 -19.27 27.48 5.04
CA GLY A 134 -20.61 28.04 5.15
C GLY A 134 -20.87 28.54 6.58
N ARG A 135 -21.65 29.63 6.72
CA ARG A 135 -21.89 30.36 7.98
C ARG A 135 -22.40 29.55 9.19
N ASN A 136 -22.69 28.27 9.03
CA ASN A 136 -23.28 27.39 10.05
C ASN A 136 -22.35 26.30 10.62
N ASN A 137 -21.04 26.37 10.40
CA ASN A 137 -20.13 25.37 10.95
C ASN A 137 -19.52 25.84 12.28
N ILE A 138 -20.21 25.47 13.36
CA ILE A 138 -19.68 25.39 14.71
C ILE A 138 -18.39 24.59 14.67
N ARG A 139 -17.30 25.23 15.12
CA ARG A 139 -15.98 24.72 15.49
C ARG A 139 -15.68 23.25 15.17
N ARG A 140 -15.17 22.98 13.98
CA ARG A 140 -14.61 21.67 13.59
C ARG A 140 -13.16 21.48 14.06
N SER A 141 -12.69 22.31 14.99
CA SER A 141 -11.33 22.26 15.55
C SER A 141 -11.15 21.17 16.63
N GLN A 142 -12.14 20.29 16.82
CA GLN A 142 -12.09 19.21 17.83
C GLN A 142 -12.59 17.88 17.29
N ARG A 143 -12.27 17.52 16.03
CA ARG A 143 -12.53 16.18 15.51
C ARG A 143 -11.36 15.21 15.74
N THR A 144 -10.70 15.30 16.87
CA THR A 144 -9.72 14.31 17.30
C THR A 144 -10.33 12.93 17.59
N ASP A 145 -11.66 12.82 17.67
CA ASP A 145 -12.36 11.60 18.05
C ASP A 145 -12.86 10.77 16.86
N GLU A 146 -12.84 11.28 15.63
CA GLU A 146 -13.32 10.55 14.46
C GLU A 146 -12.26 9.56 13.95
N VAL A 147 -12.70 8.33 13.69
CA VAL A 147 -11.89 7.29 13.06
C VAL A 147 -12.03 7.39 11.55
N GLU A 148 -10.93 7.50 10.83
CA GLU A 148 -10.96 7.61 9.38
C GLU A 148 -10.99 6.25 8.70
N ARG A 149 -11.82 6.15 7.66
CA ARG A 149 -11.84 4.99 6.76
C ARG A 149 -10.78 5.18 5.67
N ILE A 150 -10.07 4.10 5.37
CA ILE A 150 -9.22 3.97 4.21
C ILE A 150 -10.02 3.48 3.01
N ASN A 151 -9.76 4.03 1.83
CA ASN A 151 -10.33 3.55 0.58
C ASN A 151 -9.46 2.42 0.01
N GLY A 152 -10.10 1.41 -0.62
CA GLY A 152 -9.38 0.44 -1.42
C GLY A 152 -8.99 1.01 -2.79
N PHE A 153 -8.01 0.40 -3.46
CA PHE A 153 -7.44 0.92 -4.71
C PHE A 153 -8.49 1.16 -5.80
N ARG A 154 -9.34 0.18 -6.07
CA ARG A 154 -10.44 0.35 -7.03
C ARG A 154 -11.30 1.58 -6.72
N ARG A 155 -11.63 1.81 -5.45
CA ARG A 155 -12.41 2.99 -5.05
C ARG A 155 -11.68 4.30 -5.32
N CYS A 156 -10.37 4.34 -5.10
CA CYS A 156 -9.56 5.51 -5.44
C CYS A 156 -9.51 5.75 -6.94
N LEU A 157 -9.42 4.70 -7.77
CA LEU A 157 -9.47 4.83 -9.23
C LEU A 157 -10.82 5.38 -9.70
N GLU A 158 -11.93 4.89 -9.14
CA GLU A 158 -13.28 5.39 -9.43
C GLU A 158 -13.45 6.88 -9.05
N LEU A 159 -12.83 7.32 -7.96
CA LEU A 159 -12.98 8.69 -7.46
C LEU A 159 -12.06 9.70 -8.14
N TYR A 160 -10.87 9.30 -8.55
CA TYR A 160 -9.82 10.25 -8.91
C TYR A 160 -9.24 10.06 -10.30
N VAL A 161 -9.24 8.85 -10.85
CA VAL A 161 -8.65 8.56 -12.17
C VAL A 161 -9.71 8.52 -13.26
N GLU A 162 -10.89 7.98 -12.94
CA GLU A 162 -12.08 7.92 -13.80
C GLU A 162 -11.81 7.24 -15.18
N ASP A 163 -10.84 6.31 -15.23
CA ASP A 163 -10.55 5.55 -16.43
C ASP A 163 -11.31 4.22 -16.43
N PRO A 164 -12.31 4.04 -17.34
CA PRO A 164 -13.11 2.82 -17.38
C PRO A 164 -12.29 1.55 -17.64
N ASN A 165 -11.18 1.65 -18.37
CA ASN A 165 -10.35 0.48 -18.71
C ASN A 165 -9.71 -0.12 -17.45
N TYR A 166 -9.17 0.73 -16.57
CA TYR A 166 -8.60 0.26 -15.28
C TYR A 166 -9.66 -0.42 -14.42
N ILE A 167 -10.86 0.16 -14.36
CA ILE A 167 -11.97 -0.40 -13.56
C ILE A 167 -12.44 -1.75 -14.11
N ILE A 168 -12.53 -1.88 -15.46
CA ILE A 168 -12.92 -3.12 -16.13
C ILE A 168 -11.89 -4.22 -15.87
N VAL A 169 -10.60 -3.95 -16.07
CA VAL A 169 -9.52 -4.94 -15.84
C VAL A 169 -9.48 -5.38 -14.39
N LYS A 170 -9.53 -4.43 -13.44
CA LYS A 170 -9.64 -4.72 -11.99
C LYS A 170 -10.86 -5.57 -11.68
N GLY A 171 -11.99 -5.31 -12.32
CA GLY A 171 -13.22 -6.09 -12.14
C GLY A 171 -13.06 -7.53 -12.62
N LYS A 172 -12.49 -7.75 -13.81
CA LYS A 172 -12.25 -9.08 -14.39
C LYS A 172 -11.26 -9.90 -13.54
N GLY A 173 -10.12 -9.32 -13.19
CA GLY A 173 -9.12 -9.97 -12.31
C GLY A 173 -9.70 -10.32 -10.95
N GLY A 174 -10.36 -9.36 -10.30
CA GLY A 174 -11.02 -9.59 -9.01
C GLY A 174 -12.10 -10.68 -9.02
N ALA A 175 -12.81 -10.87 -10.15
CA ALA A 175 -13.76 -11.96 -10.32
C ALA A 175 -13.08 -13.34 -10.36
N ILE A 176 -11.91 -13.43 -11.01
CA ILE A 176 -11.10 -14.67 -11.04
C ILE A 176 -10.59 -14.98 -9.62
N LEU A 177 -10.01 -14.01 -8.93
CA LEU A 177 -9.48 -14.18 -7.58
C LEU A 177 -10.54 -14.64 -6.57
N LYS A 178 -11.78 -14.17 -6.72
CA LYS A 178 -12.90 -14.63 -5.88
C LYS A 178 -13.31 -16.07 -6.14
N ARG A 179 -13.12 -16.58 -7.36
CA ARG A 179 -13.48 -17.96 -7.75
C ARG A 179 -12.38 -18.95 -7.41
N ASP A 180 -11.13 -18.51 -7.48
CA ASP A 180 -9.96 -19.35 -7.32
C ASP A 180 -8.87 -18.61 -6.57
N SER A 181 -8.75 -18.86 -5.27
CA SER A 181 -7.74 -18.25 -4.41
C SER A 181 -6.31 -18.72 -4.71
N GLU A 182 -6.13 -19.85 -5.43
CA GLU A 182 -4.84 -20.44 -5.79
C GLU A 182 -4.39 -20.06 -7.21
N VAL A 183 -5.12 -19.18 -7.91
CA VAL A 183 -4.86 -18.83 -9.31
C VAL A 183 -3.46 -18.28 -9.54
N TRP A 184 -2.90 -17.59 -8.54
CA TRP A 184 -1.54 -17.05 -8.61
C TRP A 184 -0.42 -18.08 -8.62
N LYS A 185 -0.72 -19.35 -8.31
CA LYS A 185 0.22 -20.48 -8.45
C LYS A 185 0.14 -21.18 -9.82
N LYS A 186 -0.88 -20.89 -10.62
CA LYS A 186 -1.05 -21.56 -11.93
C LYS A 186 -0.11 -20.98 -12.96
N ARG A 187 0.44 -21.87 -13.82
CA ARG A 187 1.29 -21.47 -14.95
C ARG A 187 0.86 -22.22 -16.22
N PRO A 188 0.92 -21.58 -17.42
CA PRO A 188 1.24 -20.18 -17.59
C PRO A 188 0.20 -19.26 -16.92
N LEU A 189 0.63 -18.05 -16.52
CA LEU A 189 -0.29 -17.07 -15.96
C LEU A 189 -1.27 -16.60 -17.04
N ALA A 190 -2.56 -16.57 -16.71
CA ALA A 190 -3.57 -16.12 -17.67
C ALA A 190 -3.38 -14.65 -18.03
N GLU A 191 -3.58 -14.31 -19.30
CA GLU A 191 -3.40 -12.95 -19.84
C GLU A 191 -4.17 -11.90 -19.03
N VAL A 192 -5.38 -12.20 -18.59
CA VAL A 192 -6.18 -11.29 -17.75
C VAL A 192 -5.51 -10.94 -16.42
N LEU A 193 -4.69 -11.85 -15.85
CA LEU A 193 -3.92 -11.62 -14.63
C LEU A 193 -2.63 -10.83 -14.92
N LEU A 194 -2.00 -11.05 -16.07
CA LEU A 194 -0.89 -10.21 -16.52
C LEU A 194 -1.35 -8.76 -16.70
N GLN A 195 -2.48 -8.56 -17.38
CA GLN A 195 -3.10 -7.23 -17.55
C GLN A 195 -3.53 -6.63 -16.19
N TYR A 196 -3.98 -7.44 -15.24
CA TYR A 196 -4.30 -7.00 -13.89
C TYR A 196 -3.05 -6.43 -13.19
N CYS A 197 -1.92 -7.12 -13.23
CA CYS A 197 -0.64 -6.65 -12.67
C CYS A 197 -0.17 -5.34 -13.32
N VAL A 198 -0.30 -5.22 -14.65
CA VAL A 198 0.04 -4.00 -15.39
C VAL A 198 -0.82 -2.82 -14.93
N VAL A 199 -2.13 -3.03 -14.86
CA VAL A 199 -3.08 -1.99 -14.45
C VAL A 199 -2.81 -1.53 -13.03
N ASP A 200 -2.51 -2.44 -12.09
CA ASP A 200 -2.26 -2.09 -10.70
C ASP A 200 -1.06 -1.15 -10.58
N THR A 201 0.02 -1.42 -11.27
CA THR A 201 1.20 -0.54 -11.23
C THR A 201 1.04 0.73 -12.07
N LYS A 202 0.52 0.65 -13.29
CA LYS A 202 0.35 1.84 -14.16
C LYS A 202 -0.66 2.84 -13.60
N ALA A 203 -1.74 2.35 -12.99
CA ALA A 203 -2.75 3.21 -12.38
C ALA A 203 -2.22 3.96 -11.13
N MET A 204 -1.17 3.46 -10.47
CA MET A 204 -0.53 4.18 -9.37
C MET A 204 0.07 5.51 -9.81
N PHE A 205 0.71 5.58 -10.98
CA PHE A 205 1.23 6.84 -11.53
C PHE A 205 0.09 7.84 -11.77
N LYS A 206 -1.02 7.39 -12.38
CA LYS A 206 -2.18 8.24 -12.62
C LYS A 206 -2.79 8.75 -11.33
N LEU A 207 -2.92 7.88 -10.32
CA LEU A 207 -3.44 8.26 -9.02
C LEU A 207 -2.50 9.26 -8.31
N TYR A 208 -1.19 9.03 -8.34
CA TYR A 208 -0.19 9.96 -7.79
C TYR A 208 -0.29 11.33 -8.46
N ASP A 209 -0.37 11.38 -9.79
CA ASP A 209 -0.47 12.63 -10.54
C ASP A 209 -1.68 13.48 -10.16
N LYS A 210 -2.80 12.82 -9.83
CA LYS A 210 -4.01 13.51 -9.35
C LYS A 210 -3.84 14.11 -7.95
N MET A 211 -3.02 13.49 -7.12
CA MET A 211 -2.89 13.86 -5.71
C MET A 211 -1.62 14.68 -5.40
N LYS A 212 -0.62 14.70 -6.28
CA LYS A 212 0.72 15.29 -6.02
C LYS A 212 0.74 16.78 -5.69
N ASN A 213 -0.31 17.52 -6.00
CA ASN A 213 -0.42 18.96 -5.75
C ASN A 213 -0.85 19.26 -4.28
N VAL A 214 -0.27 18.55 -3.32
CA VAL A 214 -0.38 18.83 -1.89
C VAL A 214 0.80 19.70 -1.44
N ASN A 215 0.72 20.27 -0.24
CA ASN A 215 1.84 21.04 0.28
C ASN A 215 3.07 20.18 0.59
N GLY A 216 4.26 20.78 0.59
CA GLY A 216 5.52 20.03 0.84
C GLY A 216 5.62 19.41 2.24
N GLY A 217 4.90 19.94 3.23
CA GLY A 217 4.78 19.39 4.57
C GLY A 217 4.05 18.05 4.56
N ASP A 218 3.00 17.93 3.76
CA ASP A 218 2.22 16.70 3.64
C ASP A 218 2.98 15.57 2.93
N LEU A 219 3.82 15.89 1.95
CA LEU A 219 4.72 14.90 1.37
C LEU A 219 5.75 14.37 2.38
N LYS A 220 6.24 15.22 3.28
CA LYS A 220 7.13 14.77 4.37
C LYS A 220 6.37 13.87 5.34
N ARG A 221 5.16 14.24 5.73
CA ARG A 221 4.28 13.41 6.57
C ARG A 221 3.97 12.06 5.92
N LEU A 222 3.70 12.06 4.61
CA LEU A 222 3.47 10.85 3.83
C LEU A 222 4.68 9.90 3.88
N ARG A 223 5.91 10.42 3.73
CA ARG A 223 7.13 9.58 3.83
C ARG A 223 7.23 8.91 5.20
N VAL A 224 7.04 9.68 6.27
CA VAL A 224 7.05 9.15 7.65
C VAL A 224 5.94 8.11 7.84
N ALA A 225 4.74 8.39 7.38
CA ALA A 225 3.60 7.48 7.47
C ALA A 225 3.84 6.20 6.68
N SER A 226 4.40 6.31 5.48
CA SER A 226 4.72 5.15 4.62
C SER A 226 5.81 4.26 5.23
N GLU A 227 6.84 4.82 5.84
CA GLU A 227 7.85 4.04 6.58
C GLU A 227 7.21 3.23 7.72
N ARG A 228 6.28 3.83 8.47
CA ARG A 228 5.52 3.12 9.51
C ARG A 228 4.60 2.04 8.94
N TYR A 229 3.98 2.32 7.80
CA TYR A 229 3.07 1.37 7.14
C TYR A 229 3.82 0.15 6.62
N VAL A 230 5.01 0.37 6.03
CA VAL A 230 5.95 -0.69 5.63
C VAL A 230 6.34 -1.58 6.83
N ASP A 231 6.57 -0.99 7.99
CA ASP A 231 6.97 -1.73 9.20
C ASP A 231 5.81 -2.34 9.98
N LEU A 232 4.58 -1.91 9.74
CA LEU A 232 3.42 -2.24 10.58
C LEU A 232 3.21 -3.76 10.77
N TYR A 233 3.39 -4.54 9.71
CA TYR A 233 3.32 -6.00 9.78
C TYR A 233 4.70 -6.65 9.87
N ARG A 234 5.64 -6.22 9.06
CA ARG A 234 7.01 -6.72 9.00
C ARG A 234 7.70 -6.73 10.37
N GLY A 235 7.56 -5.66 11.14
CA GLY A 235 8.23 -5.48 12.43
C GLY A 235 7.68 -6.32 13.58
N ARG A 236 6.55 -7.01 13.43
CA ARG A 236 5.96 -7.81 14.50
C ARG A 236 6.57 -9.21 14.57
N ALA A 237 6.94 -9.65 15.77
CA ALA A 237 7.47 -11.00 15.99
C ALA A 237 6.46 -12.10 15.61
N LYS A 238 5.16 -11.89 15.93
CA LYS A 238 4.06 -12.76 15.52
C LYS A 238 2.96 -11.91 14.90
N ARG A 239 2.39 -12.42 13.82
CA ARG A 239 1.24 -11.80 13.19
C ARG A 239 -0.01 -12.57 13.55
N TYR A 240 -0.90 -11.90 14.25
CA TYR A 240 -2.25 -12.37 14.47
C TYR A 240 -3.14 -11.69 13.43
N TYR A 241 -3.72 -12.49 12.53
CA TYR A 241 -4.82 -12.03 11.68
C TYR A 241 -6.05 -11.91 12.56
N ASP A 242 -6.20 -10.80 13.18
CA ASP A 242 -7.42 -10.51 13.91
C ASP A 242 -8.29 -9.50 13.16
N ARG A 243 -9.52 -9.39 13.61
CA ARG A 243 -10.50 -8.45 13.07
C ARG A 243 -10.08 -6.99 13.16
N TYR A 244 -9.09 -6.67 13.99
CA TYR A 244 -8.59 -5.31 14.20
C TYR A 244 -7.49 -4.93 13.19
N GLU A 245 -6.98 -5.88 12.41
CA GLU A 245 -6.00 -5.65 11.36
C GLU A 245 -6.64 -5.60 9.97
N THR A 246 -7.75 -6.28 9.79
CA THR A 246 -8.44 -6.41 8.48
C THR A 246 -9.60 -5.42 8.28
N HIS A 247 -9.84 -4.53 9.22
CA HIS A 247 -10.87 -3.50 9.08
C HIS A 247 -10.43 -2.34 8.18
N ALA A 248 -11.40 -1.59 7.68
CA ALA A 248 -11.18 -0.46 6.77
C ALA A 248 -10.97 0.88 7.50
N TYR A 249 -10.33 0.87 8.67
CA TYR A 249 -10.00 2.09 9.41
C TYR A 249 -8.49 2.31 9.47
N LEU A 250 -8.08 3.57 9.32
CA LEU A 250 -6.70 3.97 9.46
C LEU A 250 -6.24 3.79 10.92
N PRO A 251 -5.14 3.08 11.18
CA PRO A 251 -4.52 3.07 12.50
C PRO A 251 -4.08 4.48 12.93
N LEU A 252 -4.31 4.84 14.20
CA LEU A 252 -4.13 6.20 14.72
C LEU A 252 -2.68 6.72 14.69
N ASP A 253 -1.73 5.80 14.80
CA ASP A 253 -0.30 6.08 14.92
C ASP A 253 0.45 6.00 13.58
N ILE A 254 -0.24 6.14 12.45
CA ILE A 254 0.38 6.00 11.13
C ILE A 254 0.70 7.36 10.51
N ILE A 255 -0.27 8.28 10.43
CA ILE A 255 -0.05 9.60 9.83
C ILE A 255 0.23 10.61 10.95
N PRO A 256 1.40 11.30 10.94
CA PRO A 256 1.66 12.39 11.89
C PRO A 256 0.62 13.50 11.80
N ASP A 257 0.41 14.22 12.88
CA ASP A 257 -0.49 15.39 12.89
C ASP A 257 0.00 16.49 11.94
N GLU A 258 -0.92 17.33 11.48
CA GLU A 258 -0.59 18.44 10.61
C GLU A 258 0.41 19.40 11.28
N GLY A 259 1.43 19.77 10.53
CA GLY A 259 2.50 20.64 11.02
C GLY A 259 3.61 19.94 11.83
N THR A 260 3.55 18.61 12.01
CA THR A 260 4.59 17.84 12.68
C THR A 260 5.01 16.60 11.88
N LEU A 261 6.17 16.07 12.21
CA LEU A 261 6.65 14.75 11.73
C LEU A 261 6.77 13.75 12.88
N ASP A 262 6.46 14.19 14.10
CA ASP A 262 6.59 13.41 15.31
C ASP A 262 5.22 12.88 15.76
N PHE A 263 5.30 11.86 16.62
CA PHE A 263 4.13 11.28 17.28
C PHE A 263 4.25 11.48 18.79
N ALA A 264 3.12 11.69 19.43
CA ALA A 264 3.10 11.73 20.88
C ALA A 264 3.63 10.40 21.49
N PRO A 265 4.35 10.44 22.63
CA PRO A 265 4.90 9.25 23.26
C PRO A 265 3.82 8.19 23.52
N ALA A 266 3.96 7.02 22.91
CA ALA A 266 3.02 5.91 23.01
C ALA A 266 3.51 4.93 24.11
N ASN A 267 2.90 5.01 25.29
CA ASN A 267 3.28 4.24 26.47
C ASN A 267 2.17 3.36 27.06
N THR A 268 0.99 3.37 26.43
CA THR A 268 -0.19 2.65 26.93
C THR A 268 -0.76 1.75 25.85
N ALA A 269 -0.83 0.44 26.12
CA ALA A 269 -1.35 -0.53 25.15
C ALA A 269 -2.88 -0.53 25.11
N CYS A 270 -3.45 -0.62 23.91
CA CYS A 270 -4.87 -0.96 23.74
C CYS A 270 -5.10 -2.42 24.12
N SER A 271 -6.11 -2.70 24.95
CA SER A 271 -6.43 -4.06 25.42
C SER A 271 -6.93 -5.01 24.31
N LEU A 272 -7.30 -4.47 23.13
CA LEU A 272 -7.83 -5.28 22.01
C LEU A 272 -6.84 -5.46 20.87
N CYS A 273 -6.20 -4.39 20.38
CA CYS A 273 -5.27 -4.48 19.26
C CYS A 273 -3.81 -4.48 19.66
N HIS A 274 -3.53 -4.32 20.95
CA HIS A 274 -2.21 -4.31 21.57
C HIS A 274 -1.23 -3.25 21.00
N ARG A 275 -1.73 -2.29 20.21
CA ARG A 275 -0.94 -1.14 19.76
C ARG A 275 -0.74 -0.17 20.92
N MET A 276 0.41 0.47 20.90
CA MET A 276 0.77 1.48 21.90
C MET A 276 0.24 2.84 21.44
N PHE A 277 -0.34 3.58 22.39
CA PHE A 277 -0.86 4.93 22.20
C PHE A 277 -0.44 5.84 23.35
N PRO A 278 -0.53 7.16 23.17
CA PRO A 278 -0.46 8.10 24.28
C PRO A 278 -1.55 7.79 25.31
N ARG A 279 -1.23 8.03 26.59
CA ARG A 279 -2.16 7.78 27.70
C ARG A 279 -3.49 8.53 27.52
N GLU A 280 -3.45 9.69 26.89
CA GLU A 280 -4.58 10.60 26.62
C GLU A 280 -5.61 10.00 25.66
N GLU A 281 -5.24 8.98 24.87
CA GLU A 281 -6.19 8.21 24.05
C GLU A 281 -7.27 7.52 24.88
N PHE A 282 -7.00 7.26 26.16
CA PHE A 282 -7.85 6.47 27.03
C PHE A 282 -8.44 7.30 28.15
N SER A 283 -9.73 7.08 28.46
CA SER A 283 -10.36 7.73 29.61
C SER A 283 -9.80 7.20 30.95
N GLY A 284 -9.83 8.05 31.97
CA GLY A 284 -9.43 7.63 33.33
C GLY A 284 -10.20 6.41 33.87
N GLY A 285 -11.46 6.24 33.45
CA GLY A 285 -12.27 5.06 33.78
C GLY A 285 -11.70 3.78 33.17
N GLN A 286 -11.40 3.81 31.85
CA GLN A 286 -10.81 2.67 31.14
C GLN A 286 -9.45 2.26 31.74
N LEU A 287 -8.61 3.23 32.10
CA LEU A 287 -7.30 2.97 32.68
C LEU A 287 -7.40 2.33 34.08
N ARG A 288 -8.43 2.72 34.87
CA ARG A 288 -8.64 2.10 36.20
C ARG A 288 -9.14 0.66 36.14
N THR A 289 -9.94 0.34 35.11
CA THR A 289 -10.49 -1.04 34.93
C THR A 289 -9.56 -1.95 34.14
N GLY A 290 -8.47 -1.45 33.54
CA GLY A 290 -7.61 -2.22 32.65
C GLY A 290 -8.25 -2.57 31.31
N GLU A 291 -9.37 -1.94 30.95
CA GLU A 291 -10.13 -2.18 29.71
C GLU A 291 -9.96 -1.04 28.68
N GLN A 292 -8.75 -0.52 28.57
CA GLN A 292 -8.46 0.59 27.66
C GLN A 292 -8.54 0.14 26.19
N LYS A 293 -9.53 0.66 25.48
CA LYS A 293 -9.76 0.41 24.05
C LYS A 293 -9.54 1.70 23.28
N CYS A 294 -8.67 1.67 22.28
CA CYS A 294 -8.48 2.81 21.38
C CYS A 294 -9.77 3.10 20.58
N ARG A 295 -9.90 4.32 20.07
CA ARG A 295 -11.13 4.74 19.35
C ARG A 295 -11.41 3.88 18.11
N VAL A 296 -10.39 3.41 17.39
CA VAL A 296 -10.57 2.47 16.26
C VAL A 296 -11.21 1.15 16.74
N CYS A 297 -10.72 0.58 17.83
CA CYS A 297 -11.27 -0.65 18.39
C CYS A 297 -12.70 -0.49 18.91
N LYS A 298 -13.03 0.67 19.48
CA LYS A 298 -14.41 1.01 19.89
C LYS A 298 -15.33 1.05 18.67
N GLU A 299 -14.90 1.72 17.59
CA GLU A 299 -15.67 1.83 16.35
C GLU A 299 -15.94 0.45 15.71
N ILE A 300 -14.90 -0.40 15.61
CA ILE A 300 -15.05 -1.77 15.09
C ILE A 300 -16.08 -2.58 15.92
N GLN A 301 -16.12 -2.37 17.24
CA GLN A 301 -17.08 -3.07 18.10
C GLN A 301 -18.52 -2.54 17.94
N SER A 302 -18.70 -1.24 17.67
CA SER A 302 -20.02 -0.63 17.50
C SER A 302 -20.78 -1.18 16.30
N TRP A 303 -20.08 -1.58 15.24
CA TRP A 303 -20.66 -2.15 14.00
C TRP A 303 -21.17 -3.59 14.15
N ARG A 304 -21.03 -4.19 15.32
CA ARG A 304 -21.44 -5.58 15.59
C ARG A 304 -22.66 -5.70 16.49
N ARG A 305 -23.24 -4.58 16.84
CA ARG A 305 -24.51 -4.51 17.54
C ARG A 305 -25.64 -4.18 16.56
#